data_e3260f0c43d555f64145b6ef7b0b9ef5
#
_entry.id   e3260f0c43d555f64145b6ef7b0b9ef5
#
_cell.length_a   1.000
_cell.length_b   1.000
_cell.length_c   1.000
_cell.angle_alpha   90.00
_cell.angle_beta   90.00
_cell.angle_gamma   90.00
#
_symmetry.space_group_name_H-M   'P 1'
#
loop_
_entity.id
_entity.type
_entity.pdbx_description
1 polymer ?
#
loop_
_entity_poly.entity_id
_entity_poly.type
_entity_poly.pdbx_seq_one_letter_code
_entity_poly.pdbx_strand_id
1 'polypeptide(L)'
;MLGDVEDGAAAAVRLVEGAPLGDTLDVFDPGDWLTLDAGAREMAWHGRRLLPEWERVAPLPADLSQLGESRLALALCHRDGRIRQEAVRRSARYRGLLPLIVIRCADWVEPVRECARQLLREALDVDSALALAPLVLRVGRRSRGAFGVDVLGQLSRRATHGQLVALFTDPDRTVRRFAYRLAVEGRLLRPAELARAAAQDEDTVVQDLCATAALAALREEEYADVLPPLLSARNPLTRSAGVTGLRRAGRSEQAESFLVDRSALVRACARYVVRQLGGDPVAWYRERCAAPDDLELPAGAVIGLAECGNRVDAGLLRPLLAHPVGGVRARAVAGLRALDCVVVDQLRPLLDDPAAGVVRETAVALLPWAGELPADWLLERTGAERPRHVRVGAFRLLDARGGAEALRAAVGLLADPDAKLRTWAGQSVRRLHPSADLGTLLGSPFSSAGRS
;
A
#
# COMPACT_ATOMS: atom_id res chain seq x y z
N MET A 1 -3.22 5.86 21.32
CA MET A 1 -3.07 4.88 22.45
C MET A 1 -3.33 5.48 23.82
N LEU A 2 -2.78 6.62 24.24
CA LEU A 2 -3.14 7.22 25.55
C LEU A 2 -4.57 7.78 25.52
N GLY A 3 -4.99 8.50 24.47
CA GLY A 3 -6.35 9.01 24.32
C GLY A 3 -7.43 7.92 24.32
N ASP A 4 -7.19 6.82 23.62
CA ASP A 4 -8.15 5.71 23.53
C ASP A 4 -8.47 5.08 24.90
N VAL A 5 -7.48 5.02 25.82
CA VAL A 5 -7.67 4.46 27.16
C VAL A 5 -8.45 5.43 28.07
N GLU A 6 -8.21 6.74 27.93
CA GLU A 6 -8.96 7.78 28.65
C GLU A 6 -10.43 7.79 28.22
N ASP A 7 -10.72 7.66 26.94
CA ASP A 7 -12.08 7.56 26.41
C ASP A 7 -12.81 6.31 26.93
N GLY A 8 -12.11 5.18 27.00
CA GLY A 8 -12.66 3.95 27.56
C GLY A 8 -12.93 4.02 29.06
N ALA A 9 -12.11 4.73 29.80
CA ALA A 9 -12.32 4.95 31.23
C ALA A 9 -13.54 5.86 31.48
N ALA A 10 -13.69 6.92 30.66
CA ALA A 10 -14.86 7.80 30.71
C ALA A 10 -16.16 7.05 30.33
N ALA A 11 -16.11 6.18 29.32
CA ALA A 11 -17.23 5.30 28.97
C ALA A 11 -17.61 4.37 30.15
N ALA A 12 -16.61 3.79 30.82
CA ALA A 12 -16.86 2.94 31.98
C ALA A 12 -17.56 3.67 33.13
N VAL A 13 -17.23 4.95 33.38
CA VAL A 13 -17.91 5.77 34.39
C VAL A 13 -19.38 6.00 34.00
N ARG A 14 -19.68 6.35 32.75
CA ARG A 14 -21.09 6.52 32.31
C ARG A 14 -21.88 5.21 32.44
N LEU A 15 -21.29 4.07 32.11
CA LEU A 15 -21.97 2.77 32.24
C LEU A 15 -22.27 2.40 33.71
N VAL A 16 -21.38 2.72 34.66
CA VAL A 16 -21.62 2.44 36.07
C VAL A 16 -22.69 3.32 36.66
N GLU A 17 -22.86 4.54 36.14
CA GLU A 17 -23.94 5.48 36.47
C GLU A 17 -25.29 5.09 35.87
N GLY A 18 -25.33 4.07 35.03
CA GLY A 18 -26.56 3.49 34.49
C GLY A 18 -26.87 3.90 33.04
N ALA A 19 -25.94 4.57 32.35
CA ALA A 19 -26.15 4.90 30.94
C ALA A 19 -26.27 3.61 30.10
N PRO A 20 -27.16 3.55 29.08
CA PRO A 20 -27.26 2.43 28.16
C PRO A 20 -25.96 2.28 27.32
N LEU A 21 -25.68 1.04 26.88
CA LEU A 21 -24.51 0.77 26.02
C LEU A 21 -24.51 1.59 24.73
N GLY A 22 -25.66 1.67 24.04
CA GLY A 22 -25.78 2.42 22.78
C GLY A 22 -25.67 3.92 22.90
N ASP A 23 -25.89 4.48 24.10
CA ASP A 23 -25.69 5.93 24.37
C ASP A 23 -24.23 6.22 24.79
N THR A 24 -23.46 5.17 25.06
CA THR A 24 -22.10 5.27 25.59
C THR A 24 -21.03 4.92 24.54
N LEU A 25 -21.34 3.97 23.68
CA LEU A 25 -20.43 3.41 22.66
C LEU A 25 -21.13 3.43 21.30
N ASP A 26 -20.36 3.60 20.24
CA ASP A 26 -20.80 3.14 18.93
C ASP A 26 -20.71 1.60 18.92
N VAL A 27 -21.86 0.95 19.12
CA VAL A 27 -21.95 -0.52 19.21
C VAL A 27 -21.51 -1.23 17.92
N PHE A 28 -21.44 -0.49 16.80
CA PHE A 28 -20.97 -1.00 15.50
C PHE A 28 -19.47 -0.78 15.28
N ASP A 29 -18.82 0.11 16.06
CA ASP A 29 -17.37 0.27 15.96
C ASP A 29 -16.63 -0.75 16.86
N PRO A 30 -15.87 -1.68 16.26
CA PRO A 30 -15.00 -2.57 17.02
C PRO A 30 -13.99 -1.85 17.92
N GLY A 31 -13.62 -0.62 17.56
CA GLY A 31 -12.70 0.22 18.33
C GLY A 31 -13.23 0.54 19.70
N ASP A 32 -14.49 0.96 19.80
CA ASP A 32 -15.13 1.37 21.06
C ASP A 32 -15.18 0.22 22.08
N TRP A 33 -15.48 -0.99 21.62
CA TRP A 33 -15.47 -2.18 22.49
C TRP A 33 -14.09 -2.52 23.02
N LEU A 34 -13.06 -2.39 22.18
CA LEU A 34 -11.67 -2.63 22.59
C LEU A 34 -11.17 -1.53 23.53
N THR A 35 -11.57 -0.31 23.28
CA THR A 35 -11.29 0.89 24.09
C THR A 35 -11.96 0.78 25.47
N LEU A 36 -13.24 0.38 25.54
CA LEU A 36 -13.90 0.07 26.79
C LEU A 36 -13.17 -1.04 27.58
N ASP A 37 -12.82 -2.16 26.90
CA ASP A 37 -12.11 -3.26 27.57
C ASP A 37 -10.76 -2.83 28.13
N ALA A 38 -10.04 -1.94 27.47
CA ALA A 38 -8.77 -1.41 27.92
C ALA A 38 -8.97 -0.41 29.08
N GLY A 39 -9.84 0.60 28.89
CA GLY A 39 -10.05 1.68 29.84
C GLY A 39 -10.70 1.23 31.16
N ALA A 40 -11.63 0.28 31.09
CA ALA A 40 -12.24 -0.28 32.30
C ALA A 40 -11.23 -1.03 33.21
N ARG A 41 -10.06 -1.44 32.69
CA ARG A 41 -8.99 -2.10 33.45
C ARG A 41 -7.89 -1.17 33.89
N GLU A 42 -7.87 0.05 33.44
CA GLU A 42 -6.77 0.96 33.69
C GLU A 42 -6.52 1.15 35.18
N MET A 43 -5.27 0.91 35.56
CA MET A 43 -4.72 1.24 36.86
C MET A 43 -3.76 2.41 36.65
N ALA A 44 -3.98 3.53 37.37
CA ALA A 44 -3.11 4.70 37.27
C ALA A 44 -1.63 4.33 37.38
N TRP A 45 -0.88 4.74 36.40
CA TRP A 45 0.57 4.56 36.30
C TRP A 45 1.23 5.42 37.39
N HIS A 46 1.81 4.86 38.39
CA HIS A 46 2.80 5.43 39.32
C HIS A 46 2.90 4.58 40.58
N GLY A 47 2.77 3.23 40.43
CA GLY A 47 3.14 2.30 41.56
C GLY A 47 2.10 2.21 42.69
N ARG A 48 0.98 2.93 42.64
CA ARG A 48 -0.14 2.73 43.57
C ARG A 48 -1.24 1.92 42.86
N ARG A 49 -1.68 0.81 43.47
CA ARG A 49 -2.86 0.05 43.04
C ARG A 49 -4.10 0.88 43.32
N LEU A 50 -4.43 1.79 42.43
CA LEU A 50 -5.70 2.51 42.48
C LEU A 50 -6.76 1.69 41.74
N LEU A 51 -7.95 1.63 42.33
CA LEU A 51 -9.12 1.07 41.66
C LEU A 51 -9.47 1.97 40.45
N PRO A 52 -9.93 1.41 39.33
CA PRO A 52 -10.53 2.22 38.25
C PRO A 52 -11.59 3.17 38.80
N GLU A 53 -11.77 4.31 38.20
CA GLU A 53 -12.69 5.34 38.68
C GLU A 53 -14.12 4.82 38.79
N TRP A 54 -14.59 4.09 37.78
CA TRP A 54 -15.93 3.50 37.79
C TRP A 54 -16.15 2.53 38.97
N GLU A 55 -15.11 1.76 39.38
CA GLU A 55 -15.19 0.83 40.51
C GLU A 55 -15.20 1.57 41.88
N ARG A 56 -14.64 2.79 41.91
CA ARG A 56 -14.74 3.67 43.08
C ARG A 56 -16.11 4.37 43.18
N VAL A 57 -16.73 4.70 42.04
CA VAL A 57 -18.05 5.30 41.97
C VAL A 57 -19.12 4.34 42.45
N ALA A 58 -19.14 3.11 41.90
CA ALA A 58 -20.08 2.08 42.34
C ALA A 58 -19.45 0.68 42.20
N PRO A 59 -18.87 0.13 43.27
CA PRO A 59 -18.29 -1.19 43.26
C PRO A 59 -19.30 -2.25 42.86
N LEU A 60 -18.80 -3.35 42.26
CA LEU A 60 -19.64 -4.47 41.88
C LEU A 60 -20.11 -5.20 43.14
N PRO A 61 -21.38 -5.65 43.20
CA PRO A 61 -21.87 -6.49 44.30
C PRO A 61 -21.24 -7.87 44.24
N ALA A 62 -21.22 -8.58 45.37
CA ALA A 62 -20.73 -9.94 45.43
C ALA A 62 -21.57 -10.91 44.56
N ASP A 63 -22.87 -10.67 44.48
CA ASP A 63 -23.77 -11.39 43.57
C ASP A 63 -24.02 -10.58 42.29
N LEU A 64 -23.52 -11.09 41.17
CA LEU A 64 -23.68 -10.46 39.85
C LEU A 64 -25.06 -10.78 39.20
N SER A 65 -25.91 -11.59 39.83
CA SER A 65 -27.20 -12.04 39.24
C SER A 65 -28.19 -10.86 38.99
N GLN A 66 -28.06 -9.80 39.78
CA GLN A 66 -28.94 -8.62 39.75
C GLN A 66 -28.39 -7.49 38.83
N LEU A 67 -27.25 -7.70 38.18
CA LEU A 67 -26.67 -6.67 37.33
C LEU A 67 -27.46 -6.50 36.03
N GLY A 68 -27.76 -5.25 35.68
CA GLY A 68 -28.22 -4.87 34.36
C GLY A 68 -27.07 -4.94 33.32
N GLU A 69 -27.43 -4.78 32.05
CA GLU A 69 -26.52 -4.96 30.91
C GLU A 69 -25.25 -4.08 31.00
N SER A 70 -25.41 -2.77 31.29
CA SER A 70 -24.30 -1.82 31.38
C SER A 70 -23.28 -2.19 32.48
N ARG A 71 -23.76 -2.53 33.66
CA ARG A 71 -22.87 -2.95 34.76
C ARG A 71 -22.28 -4.34 34.54
N LEU A 72 -22.97 -5.23 33.83
CA LEU A 72 -22.44 -6.53 33.44
C LEU A 72 -21.35 -6.39 32.38
N ALA A 73 -21.45 -5.40 31.48
CA ALA A 73 -20.36 -5.03 30.56
C ALA A 73 -19.06 -4.68 31.32
N LEU A 74 -19.15 -3.90 32.38
CA LEU A 74 -17.99 -3.56 33.24
C LEU A 74 -17.44 -4.80 33.96
N ALA A 75 -18.30 -5.68 34.44
CA ALA A 75 -17.89 -6.95 35.06
C ALA A 75 -17.17 -7.88 34.05
N LEU A 76 -17.56 -7.88 32.78
CA LEU A 76 -16.84 -8.56 31.69
C LEU A 76 -15.44 -7.98 31.44
N CYS A 77 -15.24 -6.69 31.71
CA CYS A 77 -13.95 -6.01 31.54
C CYS A 77 -13.13 -6.00 32.84
N HIS A 78 -13.61 -6.53 33.94
CA HIS A 78 -12.98 -6.43 35.25
C HIS A 78 -11.60 -7.08 35.28
N ARG A 79 -10.66 -6.54 36.09
CA ARG A 79 -9.30 -7.06 36.24
C ARG A 79 -9.25 -8.47 36.85
N ASP A 80 -10.18 -8.83 37.76
CA ASP A 80 -10.25 -10.15 38.36
C ASP A 80 -10.91 -11.17 37.42
N GLY A 81 -10.19 -12.24 37.08
CA GLY A 81 -10.68 -13.29 36.21
C GLY A 81 -11.89 -14.05 36.73
N ARG A 82 -12.05 -14.15 38.06
CA ARG A 82 -13.23 -14.80 38.66
C ARG A 82 -14.51 -14.01 38.39
N ILE A 83 -14.41 -12.69 38.54
CA ILE A 83 -15.53 -11.77 38.24
C ILE A 83 -15.85 -11.84 36.73
N ARG A 84 -14.83 -11.78 35.86
CA ARG A 84 -15.05 -11.92 34.40
C ARG A 84 -15.71 -13.26 34.05
N GLN A 85 -15.27 -14.37 34.64
CA GLN A 85 -15.87 -15.69 34.37
C GLN A 85 -17.34 -15.75 34.77
N GLU A 86 -17.70 -15.22 35.95
CA GLU A 86 -19.09 -15.18 36.37
C GLU A 86 -19.92 -14.23 35.51
N ALA A 87 -19.36 -13.09 35.12
CA ALA A 87 -19.99 -12.16 34.17
C ALA A 87 -20.29 -12.83 32.81
N VAL A 88 -19.36 -13.65 32.29
CA VAL A 88 -19.60 -14.40 31.04
C VAL A 88 -20.81 -15.33 31.19
N ARG A 89 -20.93 -16.07 32.29
CA ARG A 89 -22.08 -16.96 32.52
C ARG A 89 -23.42 -16.19 32.58
N ARG A 90 -23.40 -14.98 33.13
CA ARG A 90 -24.60 -14.11 33.25
C ARG A 90 -24.95 -13.38 31.96
N SER A 91 -24.03 -13.29 31.01
CA SER A 91 -24.21 -12.55 29.76
C SER A 91 -25.11 -13.23 28.74
N ALA A 92 -25.43 -14.52 28.89
CA ALA A 92 -26.25 -15.29 27.93
C ALA A 92 -27.60 -14.63 27.59
N ARG A 93 -28.19 -13.88 28.54
CA ARG A 93 -29.48 -13.18 28.38
C ARG A 93 -29.37 -11.85 27.62
N TYR A 94 -28.18 -11.30 27.41
CA TYR A 94 -27.95 -9.99 26.81
C TYR A 94 -27.16 -10.12 25.50
N ARG A 95 -27.84 -10.10 24.37
CA ARG A 95 -27.19 -10.17 23.05
C ARG A 95 -26.28 -8.96 22.77
N GLY A 96 -26.57 -7.79 23.35
CA GLY A 96 -25.72 -6.59 23.22
C GLY A 96 -24.30 -6.78 23.81
N LEU A 97 -24.08 -7.79 24.64
CA LEU A 97 -22.77 -8.10 25.23
C LEU A 97 -21.92 -9.08 24.37
N LEU A 98 -22.44 -9.59 23.26
CA LEU A 98 -21.67 -10.49 22.37
C LEU A 98 -20.31 -9.91 21.95
N PRO A 99 -20.14 -8.60 21.67
CA PRO A 99 -18.81 -8.04 21.38
C PRO A 99 -17.80 -8.29 22.50
N LEU A 100 -18.19 -8.12 23.76
CA LEU A 100 -17.30 -8.41 24.90
C LEU A 100 -17.04 -9.91 25.07
N ILE A 101 -18.00 -10.76 24.73
CA ILE A 101 -17.78 -12.23 24.74
C ILE A 101 -16.75 -12.60 23.66
N VAL A 102 -16.81 -12.00 22.46
CA VAL A 102 -15.76 -12.16 21.43
C VAL A 102 -14.38 -11.80 21.98
N ILE A 103 -14.27 -10.67 22.68
CA ILE A 103 -13.01 -10.25 23.31
C ILE A 103 -12.56 -11.27 24.37
N ARG A 104 -13.47 -11.80 25.18
CA ARG A 104 -13.17 -12.82 26.22
C ARG A 104 -12.77 -14.17 25.62
N CYS A 105 -13.14 -14.51 24.39
CA CYS A 105 -12.65 -15.72 23.71
C CYS A 105 -11.12 -15.75 23.54
N ALA A 106 -10.47 -14.60 23.62
CA ALA A 106 -9.02 -14.45 23.63
C ALA A 106 -8.45 -14.10 25.01
N ASP A 107 -9.22 -14.25 26.09
CA ASP A 107 -8.79 -13.92 27.46
C ASP A 107 -7.54 -14.74 27.86
N TRP A 108 -6.64 -14.12 28.60
CA TRP A 108 -5.41 -14.75 29.09
C TRP A 108 -5.71 -15.78 30.22
N VAL A 109 -6.83 -15.59 30.95
CA VAL A 109 -7.30 -16.54 31.99
C VAL A 109 -8.09 -17.66 31.34
N GLU A 110 -7.60 -18.90 31.41
CA GLU A 110 -8.18 -20.04 30.71
C GLU A 110 -9.66 -20.30 31.06
N PRO A 111 -10.10 -20.34 32.34
CA PRO A 111 -11.50 -20.55 32.68
C PRO A 111 -12.45 -19.47 32.09
N VAL A 112 -12.01 -18.22 32.02
CA VAL A 112 -12.78 -17.14 31.39
C VAL A 112 -12.91 -17.41 29.89
N ARG A 113 -11.78 -17.74 29.25
CA ARG A 113 -11.69 -18.00 27.81
C ARG A 113 -12.58 -19.17 27.38
N GLU A 114 -12.51 -20.28 28.09
CA GLU A 114 -13.31 -21.46 27.74
C GLU A 114 -14.81 -21.22 27.97
N CYS A 115 -15.19 -20.55 29.03
CA CYS A 115 -16.57 -20.15 29.28
C CYS A 115 -17.10 -19.22 28.16
N ALA A 116 -16.31 -18.23 27.74
CA ALA A 116 -16.67 -17.33 26.66
C ALA A 116 -16.79 -18.05 25.30
N ARG A 117 -15.89 -18.99 25.02
CA ARG A 117 -15.92 -19.80 23.79
C ARG A 117 -17.15 -20.69 23.72
N GLN A 118 -17.54 -21.29 24.84
CA GLN A 118 -18.77 -22.07 24.90
C GLN A 118 -20.00 -21.19 24.65
N LEU A 119 -20.11 -20.07 25.36
CA LEU A 119 -21.23 -19.15 25.18
C LEU A 119 -21.28 -18.60 23.72
N LEU A 120 -20.13 -18.28 23.12
CA LEU A 120 -20.11 -17.77 21.76
C LEU A 120 -20.64 -18.81 20.74
N ARG A 121 -20.26 -20.09 20.89
CA ARG A 121 -20.79 -21.16 20.02
C ARG A 121 -22.33 -21.33 20.13
N GLU A 122 -22.88 -21.12 21.31
CA GLU A 122 -24.31 -21.28 21.59
C GLU A 122 -25.13 -20.06 21.15
N ALA A 123 -24.56 -18.85 21.28
CA ALA A 123 -25.32 -17.61 21.10
C ALA A 123 -25.16 -16.98 19.70
N LEU A 124 -24.11 -17.36 18.93
CA LEU A 124 -23.80 -16.72 17.66
C LEU A 124 -24.53 -17.40 16.51
N ASP A 125 -25.38 -16.64 15.84
CA ASP A 125 -25.99 -16.99 14.55
C ASP A 125 -25.22 -16.36 13.39
N VAL A 126 -25.64 -16.64 12.13
CA VAL A 126 -24.96 -16.15 10.93
C VAL A 126 -24.96 -14.62 10.88
N ASP A 127 -26.11 -13.98 11.12
CA ASP A 127 -26.24 -12.52 11.00
C ASP A 127 -25.39 -11.79 12.06
N SER A 128 -25.45 -12.25 13.32
CA SER A 128 -24.61 -11.73 14.39
C SER A 128 -23.12 -11.96 14.14
N ALA A 129 -22.75 -13.11 13.57
CA ALA A 129 -21.36 -13.41 13.22
C ALA A 129 -20.83 -12.46 12.15
N LEU A 130 -21.62 -12.18 11.12
CA LEU A 130 -21.24 -11.24 10.06
C LEU A 130 -21.16 -9.80 10.57
N ALA A 131 -22.10 -9.37 11.41
CA ALA A 131 -22.08 -8.06 12.04
C ALA A 131 -20.84 -7.89 12.95
N LEU A 132 -20.42 -8.95 13.64
CA LEU A 132 -19.24 -8.94 14.51
C LEU A 132 -17.92 -9.25 13.78
N ALA A 133 -17.95 -9.54 12.47
CA ALA A 133 -16.75 -9.91 11.71
C ALA A 133 -15.58 -8.91 11.88
N PRO A 134 -15.78 -7.58 11.84
CA PRO A 134 -14.69 -6.61 12.06
C PRO A 134 -14.01 -6.79 13.43
N LEU A 135 -14.81 -6.98 14.49
CA LEU A 135 -14.29 -7.19 15.84
C LEU A 135 -13.59 -8.55 15.98
N VAL A 136 -14.22 -9.62 15.48
CA VAL A 136 -13.65 -10.98 15.50
C VAL A 136 -12.30 -11.02 14.82
N LEU A 137 -12.17 -10.39 13.65
CA LEU A 137 -10.91 -10.34 12.90
C LEU A 137 -9.84 -9.48 13.60
N ARG A 138 -10.22 -8.41 14.31
CA ARG A 138 -9.28 -7.62 15.14
C ARG A 138 -8.81 -8.43 16.36
N VAL A 139 -9.72 -9.10 17.07
CA VAL A 139 -9.39 -9.97 18.21
C VAL A 139 -8.58 -11.19 17.74
N GLY A 140 -8.85 -11.69 16.54
CA GLY A 140 -8.13 -12.79 15.89
C GLY A 140 -6.62 -12.58 15.77
N ARG A 141 -6.16 -11.33 15.75
CA ARG A 141 -4.72 -10.99 15.73
C ARG A 141 -4.02 -11.21 17.08
N ARG A 142 -4.77 -11.40 18.17
CA ARG A 142 -4.19 -11.71 19.49
C ARG A 142 -3.69 -13.16 19.53
N SER A 143 -2.71 -13.45 20.36
CA SER A 143 -2.09 -14.80 20.47
C SER A 143 -3.07 -15.95 20.72
N ARG A 144 -4.26 -15.66 21.25
CA ARG A 144 -5.32 -16.64 21.55
C ARG A 144 -6.61 -16.38 20.80
N GLY A 145 -6.58 -15.55 19.74
CA GLY A 145 -7.76 -15.04 19.04
C GLY A 145 -8.31 -15.96 17.94
N ALA A 146 -7.59 -17.00 17.53
CA ALA A 146 -7.94 -17.84 16.38
C ALA A 146 -9.35 -18.46 16.47
N PHE A 147 -9.77 -18.84 17.66
CA PHE A 147 -11.07 -19.48 17.90
C PHE A 147 -12.25 -18.67 17.33
N GLY A 148 -12.31 -17.36 17.58
CA GLY A 148 -13.38 -16.51 17.06
C GLY A 148 -13.40 -16.49 15.53
N VAL A 149 -12.22 -16.46 14.90
CA VAL A 149 -12.07 -16.50 13.44
C VAL A 149 -12.56 -17.82 12.86
N ASP A 150 -12.27 -18.95 13.54
CA ASP A 150 -12.73 -20.27 13.11
C ASP A 150 -14.27 -20.38 13.17
N VAL A 151 -14.89 -19.88 14.25
CA VAL A 151 -16.36 -19.84 14.39
C VAL A 151 -16.99 -18.94 13.32
N LEU A 152 -16.43 -17.74 13.12
CA LEU A 152 -16.86 -16.83 12.06
C LEU A 152 -16.78 -17.53 10.69
N GLY A 153 -15.67 -18.18 10.37
CA GLY A 153 -15.50 -18.91 9.11
C GLY A 153 -16.51 -20.04 8.93
N GLN A 154 -16.81 -20.79 9.99
CA GLN A 154 -17.83 -21.86 9.94
C GLN A 154 -19.23 -21.32 9.68
N LEU A 155 -19.63 -20.26 10.36
CA LEU A 155 -20.95 -19.64 10.19
C LEU A 155 -21.08 -18.94 8.83
N SER A 156 -20.04 -18.20 8.42
CA SER A 156 -20.04 -17.48 7.14
C SER A 156 -20.15 -18.40 5.91
N ARG A 157 -19.69 -19.66 6.01
CA ARG A 157 -19.92 -20.67 4.93
C ARG A 157 -21.39 -21.05 4.74
N ARG A 158 -22.24 -20.73 5.71
CA ARG A 158 -23.70 -20.94 5.65
C ARG A 158 -24.45 -19.69 5.21
N ALA A 159 -23.73 -18.55 5.10
CA ALA A 159 -24.31 -17.29 4.70
C ALA A 159 -24.71 -17.30 3.24
N THR A 160 -25.80 -16.64 2.91
CA THR A 160 -26.19 -16.37 1.54
C THR A 160 -25.33 -15.26 0.93
N HIS A 161 -25.27 -15.21 -0.40
CA HIS A 161 -24.57 -14.10 -1.09
C HIS A 161 -25.06 -12.73 -0.59
N GLY A 162 -26.38 -12.54 -0.45
CA GLY A 162 -26.96 -11.27 0.01
C GLY A 162 -26.47 -10.84 1.40
N GLN A 163 -26.29 -11.79 2.34
CA GLN A 163 -25.75 -11.52 3.67
C GLN A 163 -24.26 -11.08 3.63
N LEU A 164 -23.48 -11.57 2.66
CA LEU A 164 -22.05 -11.24 2.54
C LEU A 164 -21.78 -9.91 1.85
N VAL A 165 -22.75 -9.33 1.14
CA VAL A 165 -22.55 -8.10 0.34
C VAL A 165 -21.95 -6.96 1.15
N ALA A 166 -22.41 -6.75 2.37
CA ALA A 166 -21.88 -5.70 3.25
C ALA A 166 -20.39 -5.87 3.57
N LEU A 167 -19.92 -7.12 3.67
CA LEU A 167 -18.51 -7.40 3.97
C LEU A 167 -17.57 -7.12 2.78
N PHE A 168 -18.07 -7.19 1.55
CA PHE A 168 -17.27 -6.85 0.35
C PHE A 168 -16.95 -5.36 0.23
N THR A 169 -17.76 -4.51 0.85
CA THR A 169 -17.61 -3.05 0.82
C THR A 169 -17.19 -2.47 2.17
N ASP A 170 -16.84 -3.32 3.14
CA ASP A 170 -16.39 -2.89 4.46
C ASP A 170 -15.14 -2.00 4.36
N PRO A 171 -15.06 -0.87 5.11
CA PRO A 171 -13.89 -0.01 5.11
C PRO A 171 -12.62 -0.72 5.59
N ASP A 172 -12.72 -1.72 6.50
CA ASP A 172 -11.55 -2.50 6.93
C ASP A 172 -11.16 -3.53 5.86
N ARG A 173 -10.01 -3.31 5.22
CA ARG A 173 -9.45 -4.27 4.26
C ARG A 173 -9.33 -5.70 4.80
N THR A 174 -9.21 -5.89 6.11
CA THR A 174 -9.13 -7.24 6.70
C THR A 174 -10.45 -7.97 6.57
N VAL A 175 -11.56 -7.25 6.72
CA VAL A 175 -12.92 -7.77 6.53
C VAL A 175 -13.13 -8.10 5.05
N ARG A 176 -12.79 -7.19 4.13
CA ARG A 176 -12.89 -7.45 2.69
C ARG A 176 -12.05 -8.66 2.26
N ARG A 177 -10.79 -8.76 2.72
CA ARG A 177 -9.93 -9.94 2.46
C ARG A 177 -10.55 -11.24 2.95
N PHE A 178 -11.18 -11.23 4.13
CA PHE A 178 -11.89 -12.38 4.67
C PHE A 178 -13.08 -12.74 3.78
N ALA A 179 -13.92 -11.76 3.44
CA ALA A 179 -15.12 -11.94 2.64
C ALA A 179 -14.81 -12.49 1.24
N TYR A 180 -13.84 -11.89 0.53
CA TYR A 180 -13.46 -12.36 -0.80
C TYR A 180 -12.79 -13.73 -0.79
N ARG A 181 -11.99 -14.05 0.24
CA ARG A 181 -11.43 -15.40 0.39
C ARG A 181 -12.55 -16.44 0.56
N LEU A 182 -13.49 -16.16 1.43
CA LEU A 182 -14.68 -17.02 1.64
C LEU A 182 -15.48 -17.18 0.34
N ALA A 183 -15.71 -16.09 -0.38
CA ALA A 183 -16.46 -16.10 -1.63
C ALA A 183 -15.77 -16.92 -2.73
N VAL A 184 -14.44 -16.84 -2.82
CA VAL A 184 -13.63 -17.64 -3.76
C VAL A 184 -13.66 -19.12 -3.37
N GLU A 185 -13.43 -19.46 -2.10
CA GLU A 185 -13.46 -20.83 -1.59
C GLU A 185 -14.84 -21.48 -1.78
N GLY A 186 -15.89 -20.73 -1.49
CA GLY A 186 -17.30 -21.18 -1.61
C GLY A 186 -17.87 -21.05 -3.02
N ARG A 187 -17.15 -20.49 -3.99
CA ARG A 187 -17.65 -20.19 -5.35
C ARG A 187 -18.94 -19.36 -5.34
N LEU A 188 -19.01 -18.38 -4.44
CA LEU A 188 -20.22 -17.58 -4.23
C LEU A 188 -20.33 -16.40 -5.21
N LEU A 189 -19.24 -16.05 -5.92
CA LEU A 189 -19.19 -15.00 -6.91
C LEU A 189 -18.88 -15.57 -8.29
N ARG A 190 -19.53 -15.02 -9.31
CA ARG A 190 -19.25 -15.35 -10.70
C ARG A 190 -17.90 -14.77 -11.14
N PRO A 191 -17.23 -15.35 -12.16
CA PRO A 191 -15.96 -14.83 -12.68
C PRO A 191 -16.01 -13.34 -13.02
N ALA A 192 -17.09 -12.84 -13.60
CA ALA A 192 -17.26 -11.43 -13.95
C ALA A 192 -17.38 -10.51 -12.71
N GLU A 193 -17.93 -10.98 -11.60
CA GLU A 193 -18.00 -10.25 -10.33
C GLU A 193 -16.63 -10.18 -9.68
N LEU A 194 -15.90 -11.27 -9.69
CA LEU A 194 -14.51 -11.33 -9.22
C LEU A 194 -13.61 -10.42 -10.06
N ALA A 195 -13.75 -10.40 -11.38
CA ALA A 195 -12.97 -9.53 -12.25
C ALA A 195 -13.22 -8.04 -11.96
N ARG A 196 -14.48 -7.65 -11.70
CA ARG A 196 -14.83 -6.29 -11.30
C ARG A 196 -14.25 -5.95 -9.93
N ALA A 197 -14.34 -6.85 -8.96
CA ALA A 197 -13.72 -6.66 -7.64
C ALA A 197 -12.20 -6.48 -7.76
N ALA A 198 -11.52 -7.31 -8.55
CA ALA A 198 -10.09 -7.18 -8.81
C ALA A 198 -9.69 -5.84 -9.45
N ALA A 199 -10.56 -5.26 -10.27
CA ALA A 199 -10.30 -3.97 -10.93
C ALA A 199 -10.54 -2.76 -10.02
N GLN A 200 -11.47 -2.86 -9.06
CA GLN A 200 -12.03 -1.73 -8.31
C GLN A 200 -11.55 -1.66 -6.87
N ASP A 201 -11.26 -2.79 -6.19
CA ASP A 201 -10.81 -2.78 -4.80
C ASP A 201 -9.46 -2.05 -4.68
N GLU A 202 -9.26 -1.35 -3.57
CA GLU A 202 -8.01 -0.64 -3.30
C GLU A 202 -6.92 -1.55 -2.71
N ASP A 203 -7.31 -2.71 -2.17
CA ASP A 203 -6.40 -3.64 -1.54
C ASP A 203 -5.81 -4.63 -2.55
N THR A 204 -4.49 -4.61 -2.68
CA THR A 204 -3.77 -5.45 -3.64
C THR A 204 -3.92 -6.95 -3.41
N VAL A 205 -4.19 -7.38 -2.17
CA VAL A 205 -4.42 -8.80 -1.85
C VAL A 205 -5.80 -9.24 -2.37
N VAL A 206 -6.82 -8.39 -2.23
CA VAL A 206 -8.14 -8.63 -2.81
C VAL A 206 -8.07 -8.66 -4.32
N GLN A 207 -7.37 -7.68 -4.92
CA GLN A 207 -7.18 -7.60 -6.37
C GLN A 207 -6.56 -8.87 -6.94
N ASP A 208 -5.48 -9.35 -6.33
CA ASP A 208 -4.76 -10.55 -6.78
C ASP A 208 -5.58 -11.82 -6.61
N LEU A 209 -6.21 -11.98 -5.43
CA LEU A 209 -7.09 -13.11 -5.13
C LEU A 209 -8.23 -13.20 -6.14
N CYS A 210 -8.93 -12.08 -6.38
CA CYS A 210 -10.09 -12.05 -7.25
C CYS A 210 -9.71 -12.20 -8.72
N ALA A 211 -8.60 -11.59 -9.19
CA ALA A 211 -8.12 -11.76 -10.55
C ALA A 211 -7.73 -13.21 -10.83
N THR A 212 -6.99 -13.84 -9.92
CA THR A 212 -6.57 -15.24 -10.02
C THR A 212 -7.78 -16.17 -10.07
N ALA A 213 -8.75 -15.97 -9.17
CA ALA A 213 -9.95 -16.79 -9.12
C ALA A 213 -10.84 -16.61 -10.35
N ALA A 214 -11.00 -15.37 -10.85
CA ALA A 214 -11.77 -15.08 -12.05
C ALA A 214 -11.18 -15.80 -13.28
N LEU A 215 -9.86 -15.75 -13.45
CA LEU A 215 -9.18 -16.40 -14.57
C LEU A 215 -9.13 -17.94 -14.43
N ALA A 216 -9.04 -18.47 -13.22
CA ALA A 216 -9.08 -19.92 -12.99
C ALA A 216 -10.45 -20.53 -13.35
N ALA A 217 -11.52 -19.81 -13.06
CA ALA A 217 -12.90 -20.24 -13.35
C ALA A 217 -13.40 -19.81 -14.74
N LEU A 218 -12.60 -19.07 -15.51
CA LEU A 218 -12.97 -18.45 -16.79
C LEU A 218 -13.33 -19.49 -17.85
N ARG A 219 -14.52 -19.35 -18.44
CA ARG A 219 -15.02 -20.13 -19.57
C ARG A 219 -15.02 -19.28 -20.84
N GLU A 220 -15.12 -19.93 -21.99
CA GLU A 220 -15.02 -19.27 -23.29
C GLU A 220 -16.14 -18.22 -23.49
N GLU A 221 -17.36 -18.56 -23.11
CA GLU A 221 -18.53 -17.68 -23.21
C GLU A 221 -18.46 -16.45 -22.30
N GLU A 222 -17.59 -16.46 -21.28
CA GLU A 222 -17.45 -15.38 -20.28
C GLU A 222 -16.31 -14.38 -20.58
N TYR A 223 -15.53 -14.59 -21.65
CA TYR A 223 -14.39 -13.71 -21.96
C TYR A 223 -14.79 -12.24 -22.11
N ALA A 224 -15.99 -11.98 -22.67
CA ALA A 224 -16.48 -10.63 -22.87
C ALA A 224 -16.76 -9.86 -21.58
N ASP A 225 -17.10 -10.57 -20.49
CA ASP A 225 -17.47 -9.98 -19.20
C ASP A 225 -16.29 -9.94 -18.21
N VAL A 226 -15.33 -10.86 -18.35
CA VAL A 226 -14.23 -11.04 -17.39
C VAL A 226 -12.98 -10.27 -17.78
N LEU A 227 -12.60 -10.30 -19.07
CA LEU A 227 -11.33 -9.68 -19.48
C LEU A 227 -11.35 -8.15 -19.44
N PRO A 228 -12.38 -7.41 -19.90
CA PRO A 228 -12.35 -5.95 -19.95
C PRO A 228 -12.09 -5.28 -18.59
N PRO A 229 -12.74 -5.67 -17.46
CA PRO A 229 -12.43 -5.10 -16.16
C PRO A 229 -10.96 -5.30 -15.78
N LEU A 230 -10.39 -6.49 -15.99
CA LEU A 230 -9.00 -6.78 -15.68
C LEU A 230 -8.03 -5.95 -16.54
N LEU A 231 -8.29 -5.86 -17.85
CA LEU A 231 -7.45 -5.14 -18.80
C LEU A 231 -7.44 -3.62 -18.56
N SER A 232 -8.51 -3.05 -18.00
CA SER A 232 -8.62 -1.63 -17.68
C SER A 232 -8.17 -1.28 -16.25
N ALA A 233 -7.79 -2.26 -15.42
CA ALA A 233 -7.44 -2.05 -14.03
C ALA A 233 -6.25 -1.09 -13.86
N ARG A 234 -6.28 -0.28 -12.80
CA ARG A 234 -5.17 0.64 -12.45
C ARG A 234 -3.92 -0.13 -12.02
N ASN A 235 -4.10 -1.24 -11.31
CA ASN A 235 -3.01 -2.08 -10.84
C ASN A 235 -2.39 -2.85 -12.02
N PRO A 236 -1.06 -2.73 -12.24
CA PRO A 236 -0.40 -3.45 -13.33
C PRO A 236 -0.40 -4.97 -13.15
N LEU A 237 -0.47 -5.50 -11.92
CA LEU A 237 -0.60 -6.94 -11.66
C LEU A 237 -1.95 -7.45 -12.20
N THR A 238 -3.03 -6.76 -11.85
CA THR A 238 -4.38 -7.11 -12.34
C THR A 238 -4.47 -6.99 -13.86
N ARG A 239 -3.89 -5.91 -14.45
CA ARG A 239 -3.84 -5.78 -15.93
C ARG A 239 -3.03 -6.91 -16.58
N SER A 240 -1.87 -7.26 -16.03
CA SER A 240 -1.05 -8.35 -16.56
C SER A 240 -1.76 -9.70 -16.52
N ALA A 241 -2.56 -9.95 -15.49
CA ALA A 241 -3.41 -11.12 -15.40
C ALA A 241 -4.46 -11.13 -16.54
N GLY A 242 -5.14 -10.00 -16.79
CA GLY A 242 -6.06 -9.82 -17.91
C GLY A 242 -5.39 -10.08 -19.26
N VAL A 243 -4.21 -9.47 -19.48
CA VAL A 243 -3.42 -9.69 -20.72
C VAL A 243 -3.06 -11.15 -20.90
N THR A 244 -2.63 -11.83 -19.83
CA THR A 244 -2.34 -13.28 -19.90
C THR A 244 -3.58 -14.10 -20.26
N GLY A 245 -4.76 -13.67 -19.79
CA GLY A 245 -6.05 -14.26 -20.16
C GLY A 245 -6.37 -14.19 -21.64
N LEU A 246 -5.90 -13.16 -22.35
CA LEU A 246 -6.08 -13.01 -23.83
C LEU A 246 -5.50 -14.20 -24.62
N ARG A 247 -4.47 -14.88 -24.08
CA ARG A 247 -3.92 -16.07 -24.73
C ARG A 247 -4.96 -17.18 -24.87
N ARG A 248 -5.74 -17.42 -23.77
CA ARG A 248 -6.81 -18.44 -23.81
C ARG A 248 -7.95 -18.06 -24.75
N ALA A 249 -8.17 -16.76 -24.88
CA ALA A 249 -9.20 -16.19 -25.78
C ALA A 249 -8.74 -16.08 -27.23
N GLY A 250 -7.49 -16.40 -27.56
CA GLY A 250 -6.94 -16.31 -28.91
C GLY A 250 -6.88 -14.88 -29.48
N ARG A 251 -6.85 -13.84 -28.61
CA ARG A 251 -6.98 -12.42 -29.02
C ARG A 251 -5.64 -11.73 -29.16
N SER A 252 -4.88 -12.07 -30.24
CA SER A 252 -3.55 -11.51 -30.49
C SER A 252 -3.55 -10.00 -30.68
N GLU A 253 -4.43 -9.45 -31.53
CA GLU A 253 -4.53 -8.01 -31.80
C GLU A 253 -4.79 -7.20 -30.53
N GLN A 254 -5.64 -7.72 -29.64
CA GLN A 254 -5.90 -7.06 -28.37
C GLN A 254 -4.67 -7.13 -27.44
N ALA A 255 -3.89 -8.20 -27.47
CA ALA A 255 -2.64 -8.32 -26.70
C ALA A 255 -1.56 -7.35 -27.23
N GLU A 256 -1.52 -7.11 -28.55
CA GLU A 256 -0.59 -6.16 -29.17
C GLU A 256 -0.78 -4.74 -28.63
N SER A 257 -2.02 -4.30 -28.36
CA SER A 257 -2.27 -2.98 -27.79
C SER A 257 -1.58 -2.76 -26.42
N PHE A 258 -1.28 -3.84 -25.70
CA PHE A 258 -0.55 -3.79 -24.41
C PHE A 258 0.96 -3.86 -24.54
N LEU A 259 1.52 -4.01 -25.75
CA LEU A 259 2.95 -3.90 -25.99
C LEU A 259 3.52 -2.52 -25.62
N VAL A 260 2.66 -1.50 -25.60
CA VAL A 260 3.01 -0.12 -25.23
C VAL A 260 2.56 0.29 -23.83
N ASP A 261 2.06 -0.65 -23.01
CA ASP A 261 1.62 -0.33 -21.64
C ASP A 261 2.72 0.39 -20.85
N ARG A 262 2.31 1.30 -19.97
CA ARG A 262 3.23 2.04 -19.10
C ARG A 262 4.04 1.13 -18.15
N SER A 263 3.53 -0.05 -17.81
CA SER A 263 4.17 -1.04 -16.94
C SER A 263 5.00 -2.05 -17.73
N ALA A 264 6.26 -2.21 -17.33
CA ALA A 264 7.14 -3.23 -17.89
C ALA A 264 6.57 -4.66 -17.74
N LEU A 265 5.91 -4.95 -16.62
CA LEU A 265 5.27 -6.23 -16.38
C LEU A 265 4.18 -6.52 -17.40
N VAL A 266 3.30 -5.54 -17.65
CA VAL A 266 2.20 -5.70 -18.61
C VAL A 266 2.74 -5.88 -20.02
N ARG A 267 3.74 -5.08 -20.43
CA ARG A 267 4.43 -5.25 -21.73
C ARG A 267 5.07 -6.65 -21.86
N ALA A 268 5.69 -7.17 -20.78
CA ALA A 268 6.29 -8.52 -20.78
C ALA A 268 5.22 -9.60 -21.00
N CYS A 269 4.08 -9.49 -20.32
CA CYS A 269 2.94 -10.40 -20.52
C CYS A 269 2.39 -10.29 -21.95
N ALA A 270 2.26 -9.06 -22.48
CA ALA A 270 1.80 -8.85 -23.85
C ALA A 270 2.74 -9.51 -24.87
N ARG A 271 4.06 -9.31 -24.73
CA ARG A 271 5.06 -9.98 -25.59
C ARG A 271 4.95 -11.50 -25.51
N TYR A 272 4.73 -12.03 -24.31
CA TYR A 272 4.53 -13.47 -24.14
C TYR A 272 3.29 -13.94 -24.90
N VAL A 273 2.14 -13.27 -24.72
CA VAL A 273 0.89 -13.66 -25.37
C VAL A 273 0.98 -13.56 -26.89
N VAL A 274 1.52 -12.46 -27.42
CA VAL A 274 1.69 -12.24 -28.87
C VAL A 274 2.55 -13.33 -29.47
N ARG A 275 3.68 -13.71 -28.83
CA ARG A 275 4.53 -14.85 -29.31
C ARG A 275 3.79 -16.18 -29.28
N GLN A 276 3.02 -16.46 -28.24
CA GLN A 276 2.25 -17.70 -28.12
C GLN A 276 1.16 -17.83 -29.20
N LEU A 277 0.71 -16.71 -29.73
CA LEU A 277 -0.29 -16.64 -30.80
C LEU A 277 0.35 -16.44 -32.18
N GLY A 278 1.66 -16.62 -32.32
CA GLY A 278 2.38 -16.63 -33.59
C GLY A 278 2.91 -15.26 -34.06
N GLY A 279 2.76 -14.20 -33.26
CA GLY A 279 3.30 -12.88 -33.58
C GLY A 279 4.76 -12.70 -33.19
N ASP A 280 5.43 -11.68 -33.75
CA ASP A 280 6.78 -11.27 -33.39
C ASP A 280 6.80 -9.87 -32.76
N PRO A 281 6.82 -9.77 -31.42
CA PRO A 281 6.89 -8.48 -30.74
C PRO A 281 8.13 -7.67 -31.06
N VAL A 282 9.27 -8.30 -31.37
CA VAL A 282 10.52 -7.60 -31.67
C VAL A 282 10.43 -6.91 -33.02
N ALA A 283 9.94 -7.62 -34.04
CA ALA A 283 9.65 -7.05 -35.36
C ALA A 283 8.65 -5.89 -35.24
N TRP A 284 7.58 -6.07 -34.47
CA TRP A 284 6.58 -5.03 -34.22
C TRP A 284 7.16 -3.76 -33.61
N TYR A 285 8.07 -3.88 -32.62
CA TYR A 285 8.74 -2.72 -32.02
C TYR A 285 9.72 -2.05 -32.96
N ARG A 286 10.50 -2.85 -33.75
CA ARG A 286 11.46 -2.32 -34.73
C ARG A 286 10.78 -1.48 -35.78
N GLU A 287 9.66 -1.97 -36.34
CA GLU A 287 8.87 -1.25 -37.30
C GLU A 287 8.41 0.11 -36.77
N ARG A 288 7.88 0.16 -35.54
CA ARG A 288 7.44 1.40 -34.89
C ARG A 288 8.61 2.37 -34.64
N CYS A 289 9.75 1.88 -34.19
CA CYS A 289 10.91 2.72 -33.88
C CYS A 289 11.71 3.13 -35.15
N ALA A 290 11.39 2.60 -36.33
CA ALA A 290 12.04 2.95 -37.58
C ALA A 290 11.62 4.30 -38.15
N ALA A 291 10.53 4.89 -37.67
CA ALA A 291 10.02 6.19 -38.06
C ALA A 291 10.28 7.24 -36.93
N PRO A 292 11.48 7.85 -36.88
CA PRO A 292 11.86 8.74 -35.78
C PRO A 292 11.11 10.06 -35.72
N ASP A 293 10.41 10.43 -36.80
CA ASP A 293 9.60 11.66 -36.90
C ASP A 293 8.10 11.43 -36.64
N ASP A 294 7.68 10.20 -36.35
CA ASP A 294 6.28 9.86 -36.07
C ASP A 294 5.86 10.42 -34.70
N LEU A 295 5.08 11.50 -34.73
CA LEU A 295 4.54 12.16 -33.53
C LEU A 295 3.63 11.25 -32.68
N GLU A 296 3.03 10.23 -33.28
CA GLU A 296 2.16 9.25 -32.64
C GLU A 296 2.95 8.04 -32.05
N LEU A 297 4.28 8.02 -32.20
CA LEU A 297 5.11 6.95 -31.66
C LEU A 297 4.91 6.81 -30.14
N PRO A 298 4.34 5.69 -29.66
CA PRO A 298 4.15 5.51 -28.24
C PRO A 298 5.49 5.33 -27.52
N ALA A 299 5.74 6.10 -26.48
CA ALA A 299 6.97 5.98 -25.67
C ALA A 299 7.16 4.56 -25.10
N GLY A 300 6.07 3.81 -24.90
CA GLY A 300 6.08 2.41 -24.51
C GLY A 300 6.72 1.47 -25.54
N ALA A 301 6.61 1.80 -26.83
CA ALA A 301 7.24 1.00 -27.90
C ALA A 301 8.76 1.12 -27.84
N VAL A 302 9.26 2.32 -27.59
CA VAL A 302 10.71 2.61 -27.51
C VAL A 302 11.39 1.81 -26.41
N ILE A 303 10.84 1.84 -25.19
CA ILE A 303 11.38 1.04 -24.09
C ILE A 303 11.10 -0.45 -24.25
N GLY A 304 9.96 -0.80 -24.88
CA GLY A 304 9.60 -2.18 -25.18
C GLY A 304 10.61 -2.86 -26.12
N LEU A 305 11.12 -2.12 -27.12
CA LEU A 305 12.22 -2.59 -27.98
C LEU A 305 13.47 -2.91 -27.16
N ALA A 306 13.86 -2.00 -26.28
CA ALA A 306 15.06 -2.22 -25.45
C ALA A 306 14.91 -3.39 -24.44
N GLU A 307 13.67 -3.69 -24.02
CA GLU A 307 13.39 -4.80 -23.07
C GLU A 307 13.48 -6.20 -23.71
N CYS A 308 13.41 -6.30 -25.04
CA CYS A 308 13.40 -7.62 -25.72
C CYS A 308 14.25 -7.68 -26.99
N GLY A 309 14.80 -6.56 -27.44
CA GLY A 309 15.75 -6.47 -28.54
C GLY A 309 17.20 -6.76 -28.11
N ASN A 310 18.14 -6.29 -28.90
CA ASN A 310 19.56 -6.45 -28.66
C ASN A 310 20.35 -5.16 -28.97
N ARG A 311 21.68 -5.17 -28.83
CA ARG A 311 22.56 -4.00 -29.05
C ARG A 311 22.46 -3.38 -30.45
N VAL A 312 22.12 -4.16 -31.47
CA VAL A 312 21.93 -3.64 -32.84
C VAL A 312 20.75 -2.66 -32.88
N ASP A 313 19.72 -2.88 -32.07
CA ASP A 313 18.55 -2.03 -32.00
C ASP A 313 18.82 -0.64 -31.44
N ALA A 314 19.98 -0.41 -30.82
CA ALA A 314 20.45 0.91 -30.43
C ALA A 314 20.52 1.89 -31.62
N GLY A 315 20.71 1.36 -32.85
CA GLY A 315 20.65 2.16 -34.08
C GLY A 315 19.29 2.80 -34.31
N LEU A 316 18.20 2.15 -33.93
CA LEU A 316 16.85 2.67 -34.02
C LEU A 316 16.52 3.65 -32.87
N LEU A 317 17.17 3.49 -31.71
CA LEU A 317 16.90 4.33 -30.54
C LEU A 317 17.66 5.68 -30.57
N ARG A 318 18.84 5.75 -31.23
CA ARG A 318 19.66 6.98 -31.27
C ARG A 318 18.95 8.16 -31.95
N PRO A 319 18.30 8.01 -33.11
CA PRO A 319 17.56 9.12 -33.73
C PRO A 319 16.44 9.65 -32.82
N LEU A 320 15.84 8.79 -31.99
CA LEU A 320 14.75 9.14 -31.07
C LEU A 320 15.21 10.04 -29.89
N LEU A 321 16.51 10.23 -29.69
CA LEU A 321 17.04 11.22 -28.74
C LEU A 321 16.70 12.66 -29.11
N ALA A 322 16.41 12.94 -30.40
CA ALA A 322 15.99 14.24 -30.91
C ALA A 322 14.47 14.32 -31.15
N HIS A 323 13.70 13.31 -30.83
CA HIS A 323 12.27 13.24 -31.09
C HIS A 323 11.50 14.42 -30.43
N PRO A 324 10.48 15.03 -31.13
CA PRO A 324 9.73 16.17 -30.58
C PRO A 324 9.08 15.88 -29.22
N VAL A 325 8.55 14.66 -29.02
CA VAL A 325 7.86 14.26 -27.80
C VAL A 325 8.86 13.86 -26.71
N GLY A 326 8.92 14.63 -25.62
CA GLY A 326 9.85 14.39 -24.50
C GLY A 326 9.74 12.99 -23.86
N GLY A 327 8.56 12.39 -23.86
CA GLY A 327 8.35 11.03 -23.38
C GLY A 327 9.11 9.99 -24.22
N VAL A 328 9.17 10.16 -25.54
CA VAL A 328 9.91 9.31 -26.47
C VAL A 328 11.41 9.47 -26.24
N ARG A 329 11.92 10.73 -26.17
CA ARG A 329 13.32 11.00 -25.85
C ARG A 329 13.75 10.34 -24.52
N ALA A 330 12.95 10.47 -23.47
CA ALA A 330 13.24 9.86 -22.18
C ALA A 330 13.34 8.33 -22.26
N ARG A 331 12.46 7.70 -23.05
CA ARG A 331 12.49 6.25 -23.26
C ARG A 331 13.63 5.81 -24.17
N ALA A 332 14.05 6.63 -25.12
CA ALA A 332 15.25 6.37 -25.92
C ALA A 332 16.52 6.36 -25.03
N VAL A 333 16.68 7.34 -24.15
CA VAL A 333 17.79 7.35 -23.17
C VAL A 333 17.75 6.10 -22.28
N ALA A 334 16.59 5.79 -21.68
CA ALA A 334 16.43 4.63 -20.84
C ALA A 334 16.69 3.31 -21.61
N GLY A 335 16.28 3.24 -22.88
CA GLY A 335 16.47 2.11 -23.76
C GLY A 335 17.95 1.90 -24.12
N LEU A 336 18.67 2.94 -24.49
CA LEU A 336 20.12 2.88 -24.75
C LEU A 336 20.90 2.41 -23.52
N ARG A 337 20.48 2.86 -22.34
CA ARG A 337 21.05 2.38 -21.07
C ARG A 337 20.75 0.89 -20.83
N ALA A 338 19.52 0.45 -21.09
CA ALA A 338 19.11 -0.95 -20.90
C ALA A 338 19.86 -1.90 -21.86
N LEU A 339 20.20 -1.43 -23.08
CA LEU A 339 20.97 -2.17 -24.08
C LEU A 339 22.49 -2.08 -23.85
N ASP A 340 22.95 -1.34 -22.82
CA ASP A 340 24.37 -1.06 -22.57
C ASP A 340 25.06 -0.41 -23.80
N CYS A 341 24.40 0.58 -24.39
CA CYS A 341 24.80 1.29 -25.60
C CYS A 341 24.87 2.83 -25.39
N VAL A 342 25.15 3.26 -24.16
CA VAL A 342 25.30 4.67 -23.81
C VAL A 342 26.55 5.25 -24.47
N VAL A 343 26.38 6.42 -25.10
CA VAL A 343 27.47 7.26 -25.60
C VAL A 343 27.36 8.61 -24.88
N VAL A 344 28.34 8.92 -24.03
CA VAL A 344 28.32 10.07 -23.11
C VAL A 344 28.08 11.38 -23.85
N ASP A 345 28.79 11.61 -24.96
CA ASP A 345 28.70 12.86 -25.74
C ASP A 345 27.32 13.07 -26.38
N GLN A 346 26.61 11.98 -26.71
CA GLN A 346 25.26 12.07 -27.24
C GLN A 346 24.23 12.37 -26.16
N LEU A 347 24.43 11.91 -24.94
CA LEU A 347 23.50 12.10 -23.83
C LEU A 347 23.73 13.40 -23.05
N ARG A 348 24.98 13.87 -23.02
CA ARG A 348 25.35 15.09 -22.26
C ARG A 348 24.46 16.31 -22.54
N PRO A 349 24.12 16.66 -23.78
CA PRO A 349 23.24 17.80 -24.08
C PRO A 349 21.82 17.65 -23.50
N LEU A 350 21.34 16.41 -23.34
CA LEU A 350 20.00 16.12 -22.82
C LEU A 350 19.86 16.38 -21.31
N LEU A 351 20.95 16.75 -20.62
CA LEU A 351 20.87 17.23 -19.24
C LEU A 351 20.22 18.62 -19.14
N ASP A 352 20.15 19.36 -20.27
CA ASP A 352 19.47 20.64 -20.40
C ASP A 352 18.11 20.52 -21.12
N ASP A 353 17.58 19.30 -21.31
CA ASP A 353 16.30 19.08 -21.99
C ASP A 353 15.15 19.76 -21.22
N PRO A 354 14.19 20.41 -21.92
CA PRO A 354 13.04 21.04 -21.29
C PRO A 354 12.13 20.05 -20.56
N ALA A 355 12.14 18.75 -20.95
CA ALA A 355 11.33 17.72 -20.33
C ALA A 355 12.07 17.09 -19.13
N ALA A 356 11.52 17.26 -17.94
CA ALA A 356 12.09 16.73 -16.69
C ALA A 356 12.34 15.20 -16.72
N GLY A 357 11.53 14.46 -17.46
CA GLY A 357 11.70 13.02 -17.64
C GLY A 357 12.97 12.66 -18.40
N VAL A 358 13.34 13.46 -19.41
CA VAL A 358 14.57 13.26 -20.19
C VAL A 358 15.79 13.52 -19.32
N VAL A 359 15.83 14.64 -18.62
CA VAL A 359 16.93 15.00 -17.72
C VAL A 359 17.12 13.92 -16.64
N ARG A 360 16.04 13.40 -16.09
CA ARG A 360 16.10 12.33 -15.08
C ARG A 360 16.73 11.05 -15.63
N GLU A 361 16.27 10.57 -16.80
CA GLU A 361 16.82 9.36 -17.41
C GLU A 361 18.27 9.56 -17.86
N THR A 362 18.60 10.76 -18.39
CA THR A 362 19.95 11.16 -18.78
C THR A 362 20.89 11.16 -17.57
N ALA A 363 20.51 11.79 -16.48
CA ALA A 363 21.31 11.78 -15.25
C ALA A 363 21.56 10.35 -14.74
N VAL A 364 20.53 9.48 -14.78
CA VAL A 364 20.68 8.06 -14.40
C VAL A 364 21.61 7.31 -15.37
N ALA A 365 21.47 7.55 -16.67
CA ALA A 365 22.30 6.91 -17.68
C ALA A 365 23.80 7.30 -17.59
N LEU A 366 24.07 8.54 -17.17
CA LEU A 366 25.43 9.09 -17.05
C LEU A 366 26.10 8.81 -15.68
N LEU A 367 25.39 8.23 -14.70
CA LEU A 367 25.97 7.92 -13.38
C LEU A 367 27.29 7.14 -13.43
N PRO A 368 27.45 6.09 -14.27
CA PRO A 368 28.70 5.35 -14.34
C PRO A 368 29.89 6.20 -14.80
N TRP A 369 29.64 7.26 -15.54
CA TRP A 369 30.66 8.18 -16.08
C TRP A 369 30.72 9.53 -15.33
N ALA A 370 30.11 9.63 -14.15
CA ALA A 370 30.02 10.87 -13.38
C ALA A 370 31.42 11.47 -13.09
N GLY A 371 32.46 10.62 -12.90
CA GLY A 371 33.85 11.05 -12.71
C GLY A 371 34.50 11.64 -13.95
N GLU A 372 34.02 11.31 -15.15
CA GLU A 372 34.59 11.79 -16.42
C GLU A 372 33.95 13.10 -16.93
N LEU A 373 32.74 13.42 -16.41
CA LEU A 373 32.02 14.65 -16.80
C LEU A 373 32.75 15.88 -16.26
N PRO A 374 32.85 17.00 -17.02
CA PRO A 374 33.47 18.23 -16.52
C PRO A 374 32.73 18.79 -15.29
N ALA A 375 33.43 18.93 -14.17
CA ALA A 375 32.83 19.34 -12.90
C ALA A 375 32.24 20.76 -12.98
N ASP A 376 32.96 21.71 -13.59
CA ASP A 376 32.49 23.08 -13.72
C ASP A 376 31.22 23.17 -14.58
N TRP A 377 31.11 22.35 -15.61
CA TRP A 377 29.91 22.23 -16.45
C TRP A 377 28.69 21.70 -15.65
N LEU A 378 28.91 20.76 -14.73
CA LEU A 378 27.86 20.29 -13.82
C LEU A 378 27.53 21.33 -12.76
N LEU A 379 28.53 22.04 -12.18
CA LEU A 379 28.34 23.10 -11.19
C LEU A 379 27.47 24.24 -11.74
N GLU A 380 27.73 24.68 -12.94
CA GLU A 380 26.92 25.70 -13.61
C GLU A 380 25.43 25.33 -13.65
N ARG A 381 25.12 24.05 -13.82
CA ARG A 381 23.75 23.53 -13.89
C ARG A 381 23.07 23.38 -12.54
N THR A 382 23.79 23.55 -11.45
CA THR A 382 23.20 23.62 -10.10
C THR A 382 22.76 25.02 -9.72
N GLY A 383 23.05 26.05 -10.54
CA GLY A 383 22.69 27.45 -10.30
C GLY A 383 21.19 27.67 -10.16
N ALA A 384 20.78 28.61 -9.31
CA ALA A 384 19.39 28.88 -8.97
C ALA A 384 18.52 29.31 -10.17
N GLU A 385 19.13 29.86 -11.22
CA GLU A 385 18.51 30.29 -12.48
C GLU A 385 18.10 29.10 -13.37
N ARG A 386 18.70 27.92 -13.14
CA ARG A 386 18.39 26.72 -13.92
C ARG A 386 17.08 26.09 -13.48
N PRO A 387 16.31 25.45 -14.40
CA PRO A 387 15.12 24.73 -14.04
C PRO A 387 15.40 23.68 -12.96
N ARG A 388 14.46 23.48 -12.06
CA ARG A 388 14.57 22.52 -10.94
C ARG A 388 15.08 21.14 -11.36
N HIS A 389 14.54 20.59 -12.45
CA HIS A 389 14.89 19.25 -12.91
C HIS A 389 16.34 19.17 -13.40
N VAL A 390 16.86 20.24 -13.99
CA VAL A 390 18.27 20.36 -14.40
C VAL A 390 19.18 20.38 -13.17
N ARG A 391 18.85 21.23 -12.16
CA ARG A 391 19.61 21.29 -10.89
C ARG A 391 19.66 19.92 -10.20
N VAL A 392 18.52 19.21 -10.14
CA VAL A 392 18.44 17.85 -9.58
C VAL A 392 19.32 16.87 -10.36
N GLY A 393 19.29 16.92 -11.71
CA GLY A 393 20.08 16.04 -12.56
C GLY A 393 21.59 16.27 -12.41
N ALA A 394 22.00 17.53 -12.45
CA ALA A 394 23.40 17.93 -12.30
C ALA A 394 23.93 17.60 -10.90
N PHE A 395 23.16 17.92 -9.84
CA PHE A 395 23.58 17.61 -8.48
C PHE A 395 23.68 16.09 -8.24
N ARG A 396 22.80 15.28 -8.83
CA ARG A 396 22.92 13.81 -8.77
C ARG A 396 24.27 13.31 -9.31
N LEU A 397 24.71 13.87 -10.42
CA LEU A 397 25.99 13.49 -11.04
C LEU A 397 27.20 13.98 -10.22
N LEU A 398 27.14 15.23 -9.70
CA LEU A 398 28.17 15.75 -8.80
C LEU A 398 28.26 14.95 -7.49
N ASP A 399 27.12 14.62 -6.90
CA ASP A 399 27.05 13.83 -5.67
C ASP A 399 27.62 12.41 -5.85
N ALA A 400 27.39 11.81 -7.02
CA ALA A 400 27.96 10.51 -7.39
C ALA A 400 29.47 10.61 -7.69
N ARG A 401 29.93 11.73 -8.29
CA ARG A 401 31.35 12.01 -8.52
C ARG A 401 32.12 12.11 -7.22
N GLY A 402 31.54 12.76 -6.20
CA GLY A 402 32.20 13.04 -4.93
C GLY A 402 33.25 14.19 -5.04
N GLY A 403 34.11 14.28 -4.04
CA GLY A 403 35.22 15.27 -4.04
C GLY A 403 34.79 16.70 -3.67
N ALA A 404 35.71 17.65 -3.90
CA ALA A 404 35.51 19.04 -3.51
C ALA A 404 34.40 19.74 -4.28
N GLU A 405 34.18 19.39 -5.55
CA GLU A 405 33.15 19.94 -6.40
C GLU A 405 31.75 19.51 -5.96
N ALA A 406 31.61 18.27 -5.57
CA ALA A 406 30.34 17.76 -5.00
C ALA A 406 30.01 18.49 -3.69
N LEU A 407 31.02 18.71 -2.83
CA LEU A 407 30.84 19.45 -1.59
C LEU A 407 30.46 20.92 -1.88
N ARG A 408 31.13 21.56 -2.83
CA ARG A 408 30.81 22.94 -3.25
C ARG A 408 29.39 23.06 -3.75
N ALA A 409 28.93 22.13 -4.60
CA ALA A 409 27.55 22.09 -5.09
C ALA A 409 26.55 21.86 -3.93
N ALA A 410 26.85 20.94 -3.02
CA ALA A 410 26.01 20.65 -1.87
C ALA A 410 25.86 21.88 -0.95
N VAL A 411 26.96 22.57 -0.65
CA VAL A 411 26.93 23.82 0.15
C VAL A 411 26.10 24.90 -0.54
N GLY A 412 26.30 25.13 -1.86
CA GLY A 412 25.49 26.08 -2.63
C GLY A 412 24.01 25.81 -2.62
N LEU A 413 23.62 24.52 -2.61
CA LEU A 413 22.21 24.06 -2.59
C LEU A 413 21.57 24.06 -1.19
N LEU A 414 22.30 24.35 -0.10
CA LEU A 414 21.70 24.48 1.25
C LEU A 414 20.69 25.63 1.33
N ALA A 415 20.87 26.68 0.48
CA ALA A 415 19.94 27.80 0.38
C ALA A 415 18.96 27.69 -0.82
N ASP A 416 18.90 26.56 -1.51
CA ASP A 416 18.02 26.36 -2.68
C ASP A 416 16.54 26.58 -2.30
N PRO A 417 15.72 27.21 -3.16
CA PRO A 417 14.28 27.38 -2.90
C PRO A 417 13.52 26.04 -2.75
N ASP A 418 14.02 24.95 -3.35
CA ASP A 418 13.41 23.62 -3.23
C ASP A 418 13.82 22.92 -1.94
N ALA A 419 12.85 22.64 -1.05
CA ALA A 419 13.09 22.00 0.24
C ALA A 419 13.71 20.59 0.13
N LYS A 420 13.37 19.84 -0.94
CA LYS A 420 13.93 18.49 -1.15
C LYS A 420 15.39 18.56 -1.57
N LEU A 421 15.75 19.54 -2.41
CA LEU A 421 17.15 19.77 -2.76
C LEU A 421 17.97 20.21 -1.55
N ARG A 422 17.46 21.14 -0.71
CA ARG A 422 18.11 21.52 0.55
C ARG A 422 18.36 20.32 1.46
N THR A 423 17.35 19.47 1.63
CA THR A 423 17.48 18.28 2.47
C THR A 423 18.54 17.33 1.94
N TRP A 424 18.53 17.06 0.63
CA TRP A 424 19.53 16.20 -0.01
C TRP A 424 20.93 16.81 0.07
N ALA A 425 21.07 18.09 -0.21
CA ALA A 425 22.32 18.82 -0.08
C ALA A 425 22.90 18.70 1.34
N GLY A 426 22.08 18.90 2.38
CA GLY A 426 22.49 18.73 3.78
C GLY A 426 22.94 17.31 4.12
N GLN A 427 22.29 16.30 3.56
CA GLN A 427 22.71 14.90 3.71
C GLN A 427 24.06 14.66 3.01
N SER A 428 24.25 15.20 1.82
CA SER A 428 25.47 15.09 1.05
C SER A 428 26.66 15.79 1.74
N VAL A 429 26.45 16.99 2.30
CA VAL A 429 27.49 17.69 3.11
C VAL A 429 27.93 16.82 4.27
N ARG A 430 27.01 16.27 5.06
CA ARG A 430 27.35 15.39 6.19
C ARG A 430 28.13 14.14 5.77
N ARG A 431 27.79 13.58 4.61
CA ARG A 431 28.47 12.39 4.05
C ARG A 431 29.89 12.71 3.56
N LEU A 432 30.04 13.83 2.85
CA LEU A 432 31.31 14.24 2.26
C LEU A 432 32.27 14.90 3.27
N HIS A 433 31.73 15.53 4.30
CA HIS A 433 32.50 16.22 5.34
C HIS A 433 31.85 16.00 6.72
N PRO A 434 32.07 14.84 7.37
CA PRO A 434 31.41 14.46 8.63
C PRO A 434 31.64 15.42 9.81
N SER A 435 32.73 16.19 9.80
CA SER A 435 33.09 17.18 10.83
C SER A 435 32.60 18.59 10.54
N ALA A 436 31.86 18.82 9.44
CA ALA A 436 31.35 20.15 9.11
C ALA A 436 30.15 20.52 9.99
N ASP A 437 30.25 21.66 10.68
CA ASP A 437 29.10 22.30 11.30
C ASP A 437 28.28 23.04 10.24
N LEU A 438 27.05 22.58 9.96
CA LEU A 438 26.14 23.16 8.98
C LEU A 438 25.79 24.64 9.29
N GLY A 439 25.80 25.03 10.58
CA GLY A 439 25.57 26.41 11.00
C GLY A 439 26.66 27.36 10.54
N THR A 440 27.90 26.92 10.58
CA THR A 440 29.06 27.69 10.15
C THR A 440 29.15 27.84 8.61
N LEU A 441 28.71 26.81 7.87
CA LEU A 441 28.72 26.82 6.40
C LEU A 441 27.65 27.73 5.79
N LEU A 442 26.56 27.97 6.47
CA LEU A 442 25.49 28.90 6.04
C LEU A 442 25.85 30.38 6.34
N GLY A 443 26.79 30.64 7.24
CA GLY A 443 27.18 31.97 7.70
C GLY A 443 28.41 32.57 7.03
N SER A 444 29.17 31.82 6.22
CA SER A 444 30.39 32.34 5.57
C SER A 444 30.14 32.72 4.11
N PRO A 445 30.20 34.01 3.74
CA PRO A 445 30.24 34.40 2.34
C PRO A 445 31.57 33.91 1.75
N PHE A 446 31.51 33.02 0.75
CA PHE A 446 32.69 32.66 -0.02
C PHE A 446 33.25 33.93 -0.69
N SER A 447 34.31 34.49 -0.13
CA SER A 447 35.08 35.60 -0.69
C SER A 447 35.66 35.16 -2.03
N SER A 448 35.29 35.89 -3.07
CA SER A 448 35.94 35.87 -4.38
C SER A 448 37.38 36.35 -4.26
N ALA A 449 38.32 35.42 -4.02
CA ALA A 449 39.74 35.70 -4.08
C ALA A 449 40.34 35.01 -5.31
N GLY A 450 40.73 35.78 -6.30
CA GLY A 450 41.48 35.29 -7.44
C GLY A 450 41.50 36.19 -8.66
N ARG A 451 41.90 37.45 -8.51
CA ARG A 451 42.54 38.19 -9.60
C ARG A 451 43.91 38.68 -9.09
N SER A 452 44.91 38.11 -9.59
CA SER A 452 46.20 38.72 -9.91
C SER A 452 46.90 37.84 -10.92
#